data_ba8095733eec5503779a11af50e5e031
#
_entry.id   ba8095733eec5503779a11af50e5e031
#
_cell.length_a   1.000
_cell.length_b   1.000
_cell.length_c   1.000
_cell.angle_alpha   90.00
_cell.angle_beta   90.00
_cell.angle_gamma   90.00
#
_symmetry.space_group_name_H-M   'P 1'
#
loop_
_entity.id
_entity.type
_entity.pdbx_description
1 polymer ?
#
loop_
_entity_poly.entity_id
_entity_poly.type
_entity_poly.pdbx_seq_one_letter_code
_entity_poly.pdbx_strand_id
1 'polypeptide(L)'
;MVDLLYLQLRQQAEEMRDQFFQRALALQVDKKGHVPIGIAVLEPSENSFAAYWVRIFISAQGRSVRTINKGTGFKYPVGAFSFVKQPLKGLVRAYETELATLRQLASENRALRKSLLAHHGKVTREISQASFRSLAEVPEGRCE
;
A
#
# COMPACT_ATOMS: atom_id res chain seq x y z
N MET A 1 -15.03 -5.70 -6.09
CA MET A 1 -13.75 -6.33 -6.53
C MET A 1 -12.52 -5.50 -6.19
N VAL A 2 -12.48 -4.21 -6.55
CA VAL A 2 -11.32 -3.33 -6.27
C VAL A 2 -11.04 -3.19 -4.78
N ASP A 3 -12.08 -3.09 -3.95
CA ASP A 3 -11.92 -3.00 -2.50
C ASP A 3 -11.43 -4.32 -1.89
N LEU A 4 -11.83 -5.45 -2.46
CA LEU A 4 -11.31 -6.75 -2.07
C LEU A 4 -9.83 -6.88 -2.41
N LEU A 5 -9.42 -6.42 -3.59
CA LEU A 5 -8.00 -6.40 -3.99
C LEU A 5 -7.18 -5.52 -3.05
N TYR A 6 -7.72 -4.37 -2.65
CA TYR A 6 -7.06 -3.51 -1.66
C TYR A 6 -6.83 -4.27 -0.34
N LEU A 7 -7.84 -4.94 0.18
CA LEU A 7 -7.73 -5.70 1.43
C LEU A 7 -6.69 -6.82 1.31
N GLN A 8 -6.67 -7.52 0.19
CA GLN A 8 -5.70 -8.58 -0.06
C GLN A 8 -4.27 -8.05 -0.12
N LEU A 9 -4.05 -6.93 -0.81
CA LEU A 9 -2.72 -6.31 -0.91
C LEU A 9 -2.25 -5.81 0.46
N ARG A 10 -3.14 -5.20 1.23
CA ARG A 10 -2.83 -4.73 2.58
C ARG A 10 -2.48 -5.90 3.50
N GLN A 11 -3.27 -6.96 3.47
CA GLN A 11 -3.01 -8.17 4.26
C GLN A 11 -1.67 -8.78 3.89
N GLN A 12 -1.34 -8.84 2.61
CA GLN A 12 -0.05 -9.33 2.14
C GLN A 12 1.11 -8.48 2.70
N ALA A 13 0.94 -7.16 2.71
CA ALA A 13 1.95 -6.26 3.28
C ALA A 13 2.14 -6.51 4.77
N GLU A 14 1.07 -6.70 5.53
CA GLU A 14 1.12 -6.98 6.96
C GLU A 14 1.78 -8.33 7.24
N GLU A 15 1.47 -9.35 6.47
CA GLU A 15 2.10 -10.66 6.58
C GLU A 15 3.60 -10.59 6.28
N MET A 16 3.99 -9.86 5.26
CA MET A 16 5.40 -9.64 4.93
C MET A 16 6.13 -8.92 6.06
N ARG A 17 5.50 -7.91 6.66
CA ARG A 17 6.04 -7.21 7.83
C ARG A 17 6.34 -8.18 8.96
N ASP A 18 5.37 -9.03 9.30
CA ASP A 18 5.48 -9.95 10.42
C ASP A 18 6.50 -11.07 10.14
N GLN A 19 6.49 -11.63 8.94
CA GLN A 19 7.46 -12.63 8.50
C GLN A 19 8.87 -12.07 8.49
N PHE A 20 9.06 -10.87 7.96
CA PHE A 20 10.36 -10.22 7.96
C PHE A 20 10.91 -10.10 9.38
N PHE A 21 10.08 -9.60 10.28
CA PHE A 21 10.49 -9.41 11.68
C PHE A 21 10.94 -10.73 12.31
N GLN A 22 10.18 -11.81 12.13
CA GLN A 22 10.52 -13.13 12.68
C GLN A 22 11.82 -13.68 12.10
N ARG A 23 12.01 -13.55 10.78
CA ARG A 23 13.24 -13.99 10.11
C ARG A 23 14.44 -13.15 10.52
N ALA A 24 14.24 -11.85 10.66
CA ALA A 24 15.30 -10.94 11.11
C ALA A 24 15.74 -11.26 12.54
N LEU A 25 14.80 -11.53 13.43
CA LEU A 25 15.13 -11.97 14.80
C LEU A 25 15.93 -13.26 14.79
N ALA A 26 15.55 -14.23 13.96
CA ALA A 26 16.27 -15.50 13.86
C ALA A 26 17.72 -15.30 13.40
N LEU A 27 17.98 -14.35 12.49
CA LEU A 27 19.33 -14.01 12.04
C LEU A 27 20.17 -13.30 13.11
N GLN A 28 19.53 -12.67 14.09
CA GLN A 28 20.20 -11.90 15.14
C GLN A 28 20.33 -12.64 16.48
N VAL A 29 19.88 -13.89 16.54
CA VAL A 29 19.89 -14.68 17.79
C VAL A 29 21.27 -14.74 18.46
N ASP A 30 22.33 -14.89 17.66
CA ASP A 30 23.74 -15.02 18.19
C ASP A 30 24.42 -13.67 18.37
N LYS A 31 23.73 -12.57 18.01
CA LYS A 31 24.25 -11.22 18.15
C LYS A 31 23.47 -10.50 19.24
N LYS A 32 24.15 -9.93 20.21
CA LYS A 32 23.53 -9.15 21.30
C LYS A 32 22.94 -7.84 20.82
N GLY A 33 22.47 -7.79 19.59
CA GLY A 33 21.88 -6.61 18.98
C GLY A 33 20.39 -6.78 18.73
N HIS A 34 19.70 -5.67 18.62
CA HIS A 34 18.33 -5.62 18.14
C HIS A 34 18.32 -5.62 16.61
N VAL A 35 17.16 -5.90 16.03
CA VAL A 35 16.95 -5.72 14.59
C VAL A 35 16.88 -4.22 14.29
N PRO A 36 17.82 -3.66 13.50
CA PRO A 36 17.90 -2.21 13.29
C PRO A 36 16.92 -1.67 12.23
N ILE A 37 16.17 -2.54 11.59
CA ILE A 37 15.29 -2.19 10.48
C ILE A 37 13.98 -2.98 10.57
N GLY A 38 12.91 -2.37 10.15
CA GLY A 38 11.61 -3.01 10.11
C GLY A 38 10.76 -2.49 8.95
N ILE A 39 9.64 -3.16 8.74
CA ILE A 39 8.64 -2.75 7.77
C ILE A 39 7.48 -2.13 8.56
N ALA A 40 6.98 -0.98 8.12
CA ALA A 40 5.79 -0.36 8.66
C ALA A 40 4.70 -0.36 7.60
N VAL A 41 3.49 -0.69 8.00
CA VAL A 41 2.30 -0.63 7.15
C VAL A 41 1.33 0.34 7.80
N LEU A 42 1.06 1.44 7.11
CA LEU A 42 0.14 2.47 7.57
C LEU A 42 -0.97 2.68 6.55
N GLU A 43 -2.07 3.20 7.04
CA GLU A 43 -3.23 3.54 6.23
C GLU A 43 -3.44 5.06 6.28
N PRO A 44 -2.74 5.83 5.40
CA PRO A 44 -2.81 7.28 5.43
C PRO A 44 -4.18 7.84 5.09
N SER A 45 -4.99 7.10 4.34
CA SER A 45 -6.36 7.46 4.01
C SER A 45 -7.17 6.20 3.77
N GLU A 46 -8.50 6.35 3.70
CA GLU A 46 -9.41 5.23 3.42
C GLU A 46 -9.05 4.56 2.08
N ASN A 47 -9.00 3.23 2.07
CA ASN A 47 -8.65 2.41 0.92
C ASN A 47 -7.27 2.72 0.32
N SER A 48 -6.37 3.19 1.15
CA SER A 48 -4.97 3.44 0.78
C SER A 48 -4.07 2.97 1.90
N PHE A 49 -3.01 2.23 1.57
CA PHE A 49 -1.99 1.84 2.54
C PHE A 49 -0.61 2.18 2.00
N ALA A 50 0.33 2.34 2.91
CA ALA A 50 1.74 2.54 2.59
C ALA A 50 2.57 1.48 3.32
N ALA A 51 3.44 0.80 2.59
CA ALA A 51 4.41 -0.15 3.15
C ALA A 51 5.80 0.42 2.92
N TYR A 52 6.53 0.68 3.99
CA TYR A 52 7.82 1.34 3.92
C TYR A 52 8.78 0.81 4.98
N TRP A 53 10.06 1.04 4.76
CA TRP A 53 11.09 0.64 5.68
C TRP A 53 11.33 1.72 6.73
N VAL A 54 11.58 1.28 7.95
CA VAL A 54 11.91 2.16 9.07
C VAL A 54 13.21 1.71 9.71
N ARG A 55 14.01 2.67 10.14
CA ARG A 55 15.20 2.41 10.94
C ARG A 55 14.85 2.47 12.41
N ILE A 56 15.29 1.46 13.16
CA ILE A 56 14.97 1.31 14.57
C ILE A 56 16.21 1.63 15.39
N PHE A 57 16.10 2.55 16.32
CA PHE A 57 17.16 2.92 17.25
C PHE A 57 16.75 2.52 18.66
N ILE A 58 17.66 1.91 19.39
CA ILE A 58 17.48 1.61 20.80
C ILE A 58 18.53 2.37 21.57
N SER A 59 18.08 3.14 22.57
CA SER A 59 18.94 3.91 23.46
C SER A 59 18.54 3.65 24.91
N ALA A 60 19.31 4.19 25.85
CA ALA A 60 18.96 4.15 27.28
C ALA A 60 17.60 4.79 27.57
N GLN A 61 17.13 5.66 26.72
CA GLN A 61 15.86 6.37 26.86
C GLN A 61 14.69 5.66 26.18
N GLY A 62 14.92 4.50 25.54
CA GLY A 62 13.89 3.71 24.89
C GLY A 62 14.13 3.52 23.42
N ARG A 63 13.07 3.11 22.73
CA ARG A 63 13.08 2.80 21.29
C ARG A 63 12.59 4.00 20.49
N SER A 64 13.30 4.34 19.43
CA SER A 64 12.85 5.32 18.45
C SER A 64 12.85 4.74 17.05
N VAL A 65 11.94 5.20 16.21
CA VAL A 65 11.75 4.70 14.85
C VAL A 65 11.79 5.89 13.90
N ARG A 66 12.57 5.76 12.82
CA ARG A 66 12.64 6.79 11.78
C ARG A 66 12.38 6.19 10.42
N THR A 67 11.56 6.86 9.63
CA THR A 67 11.28 6.46 8.25
C THR A 67 12.53 6.59 7.38
N ILE A 68 12.81 5.56 6.59
CA ILE A 68 13.86 5.61 5.59
C ILE A 68 13.31 6.25 4.32
N ASN A 69 13.99 7.24 3.78
CA ASN A 69 13.55 7.93 2.58
C ASN A 69 13.65 7.04 1.35
N LYS A 70 12.53 6.82 0.69
CA LYS A 70 12.43 6.03 -0.53
C LYS A 70 12.65 6.89 -1.79
N GLY A 71 12.31 8.16 -1.74
CA GLY A 71 12.21 8.99 -2.92
C GLY A 71 10.87 8.81 -3.64
N THR A 72 10.84 9.05 -4.94
CA THR A 72 9.60 9.10 -5.73
C THR A 72 9.17 7.78 -6.35
N GLY A 73 10.09 6.83 -6.53
CA GLY A 73 9.80 5.53 -7.16
C GLY A 73 9.19 4.50 -6.21
N PHE A 74 8.87 3.34 -6.75
CA PHE A 74 8.36 2.22 -5.95
C PHE A 74 9.46 1.45 -5.21
N LYS A 75 10.70 1.59 -5.67
CA LYS A 75 11.88 0.92 -5.10
C LYS A 75 12.69 1.87 -4.25
N TYR A 76 13.26 1.35 -3.18
CA TYR A 76 14.25 2.08 -2.41
C TYR A 76 15.59 2.12 -3.16
N PRO A 77 16.34 3.22 -3.10
CA PRO A 77 17.68 3.26 -3.66
C PRO A 77 18.60 2.28 -2.92
N VAL A 78 19.59 1.76 -3.62
CA VAL A 78 20.52 0.74 -3.07
C VAL A 78 21.21 1.26 -1.81
N GLY A 79 21.57 2.52 -1.76
CA GLY A 79 22.24 3.12 -0.62
C GLY A 79 21.37 3.32 0.62
N ALA A 80 20.04 3.20 0.49
CA ALA A 80 19.11 3.40 1.61
C ALA A 80 19.34 2.41 2.75
N PHE A 81 19.88 1.22 2.46
CA PHE A 81 20.11 0.15 3.42
C PHE A 81 21.61 -0.03 3.77
N SER A 82 22.42 0.98 3.52
CA SER A 82 23.87 0.91 3.77
C SER A 82 24.24 0.62 5.21
N PHE A 83 23.39 1.01 6.16
CA PHE A 83 23.61 0.76 7.59
C PHE A 83 23.30 -0.68 8.01
N VAL A 84 22.66 -1.47 7.15
CA VAL A 84 22.34 -2.88 7.42
C VAL A 84 23.47 -3.77 6.95
N LYS A 85 23.93 -4.66 7.82
CA LYS A 85 25.03 -5.60 7.53
C LYS A 85 24.48 -6.96 7.14
N GLN A 86 25.31 -7.76 6.44
CA GLN A 86 24.97 -9.15 6.14
C GLN A 86 24.94 -9.98 7.44
N PRO A 87 24.10 -11.02 7.55
CA PRO A 87 23.19 -11.55 6.51
C PRO A 87 21.85 -10.82 6.40
N LEU A 88 21.54 -9.93 7.33
CA LEU A 88 20.26 -9.20 7.36
C LEU A 88 20.04 -8.38 6.09
N LYS A 89 21.10 -7.81 5.51
CA LYS A 89 21.01 -7.03 4.27
C LYS A 89 20.46 -7.84 3.11
N GLY A 90 20.84 -9.11 2.99
CA GLY A 90 20.28 -10.01 1.97
C GLY A 90 18.79 -10.24 2.15
N LEU A 91 18.35 -10.40 3.40
CA LEU A 91 16.93 -10.54 3.73
C LEU A 91 16.16 -9.28 3.39
N VAL A 92 16.70 -8.11 3.74
CA VAL A 92 16.09 -6.81 3.41
C VAL A 92 15.90 -6.65 1.91
N ARG A 93 16.92 -6.99 1.13
CA ARG A 93 16.84 -6.89 -0.35
C ARG A 93 15.79 -7.82 -0.94
N ALA A 94 15.69 -9.04 -0.43
CA ALA A 94 14.69 -10.01 -0.87
C ALA A 94 13.27 -9.48 -0.61
N TYR A 95 13.01 -8.98 0.59
CA TYR A 95 11.70 -8.41 0.94
C TYR A 95 11.43 -7.10 0.22
N GLU A 96 12.44 -6.28 -0.02
CA GLU A 96 12.26 -5.03 -0.76
C GLU A 96 11.80 -5.28 -2.20
N THR A 97 12.34 -6.30 -2.86
CA THR A 97 11.90 -6.68 -4.20
C THR A 97 10.40 -7.01 -4.21
N GLU A 98 9.95 -7.78 -3.25
CA GLU A 98 8.53 -8.13 -3.09
C GLU A 98 7.67 -6.91 -2.74
N LEU A 99 8.14 -6.09 -1.80
CA LEU A 99 7.43 -4.88 -1.37
C LEU A 99 7.32 -3.85 -2.48
N ALA A 100 8.34 -3.71 -3.33
CA ALA A 100 8.29 -2.80 -4.46
C ALA A 100 7.18 -3.20 -5.45
N THR A 101 7.06 -4.49 -5.73
CA THR A 101 5.97 -5.03 -6.54
C THR A 101 4.62 -4.75 -5.89
N LEU A 102 4.51 -4.97 -4.59
CA LEU A 102 3.29 -4.72 -3.83
C LEU A 102 2.88 -3.24 -3.88
N ARG A 103 3.83 -2.33 -3.72
CA ARG A 103 3.60 -0.88 -3.81
C ARG A 103 3.10 -0.48 -5.19
N GLN A 104 3.68 -1.06 -6.24
CA GLN A 104 3.24 -0.82 -7.61
C GLN A 104 1.81 -1.30 -7.82
N LEU A 105 1.49 -2.52 -7.40
CA LEU A 105 0.14 -3.07 -7.51
C LEU A 105 -0.87 -2.25 -6.71
N ALA A 106 -0.50 -1.77 -5.52
CA ALA A 106 -1.36 -0.91 -4.71
C ALA A 106 -1.63 0.42 -5.41
N SER A 107 -0.62 1.01 -6.05
CA SER A 107 -0.77 2.23 -6.83
C SER A 107 -1.69 2.04 -8.04
N GLU A 108 -1.52 0.96 -8.77
CA GLU A 108 -2.38 0.59 -9.91
C GLU A 108 -3.82 0.36 -9.45
N ASN A 109 -4.01 -0.31 -8.32
CA ASN A 109 -5.33 -0.56 -7.76
C ASN A 109 -6.04 0.74 -7.36
N ARG A 110 -5.32 1.69 -6.77
CA ARG A 110 -5.87 3.02 -6.46
C ARG A 110 -6.28 3.78 -7.71
N ALA A 111 -5.47 3.74 -8.74
CA ALA A 111 -5.77 4.38 -10.03
C ALA A 111 -7.02 3.76 -10.67
N LEU A 112 -7.13 2.44 -10.64
CA LEU A 112 -8.29 1.71 -11.15
C LEU A 112 -9.55 2.05 -10.37
N ARG A 113 -9.46 2.09 -9.04
CA ARG A 113 -10.59 2.47 -8.17
C ARG A 113 -11.09 3.87 -8.48
N LYS A 114 -10.18 4.83 -8.62
CA LYS A 114 -10.51 6.20 -8.98
C LYS A 114 -11.21 6.27 -10.34
N SER A 115 -10.70 5.53 -11.33
CA SER A 115 -11.27 5.45 -12.66
C SER A 115 -12.69 4.85 -12.63
N LEU A 116 -12.89 3.76 -11.88
CA LEU A 116 -14.21 3.12 -11.75
C LEU A 116 -15.22 4.03 -11.06
N LEU A 117 -14.81 4.75 -10.02
CA LEU A 117 -15.70 5.70 -9.33
C LEU A 117 -16.10 6.86 -10.25
N ALA A 118 -15.17 7.38 -11.03
CA ALA A 118 -15.46 8.42 -12.01
C ALA A 118 -16.42 7.93 -13.09
N HIS A 119 -16.21 6.71 -13.60
CA HIS A 119 -17.08 6.09 -14.58
C HIS A 119 -18.47 5.82 -14.02
N HIS A 120 -18.55 5.32 -12.78
CA HIS A 120 -19.83 5.10 -12.08
C HIS A 120 -20.62 6.40 -11.97
N GLY A 121 -19.97 7.48 -11.55
CA GLY A 121 -20.61 8.80 -11.47
C GLY A 121 -21.13 9.29 -12.82
N LYS A 122 -20.34 9.08 -13.88
CA LYS A 122 -20.76 9.44 -15.24
C LYS A 122 -21.97 8.63 -15.68
N VAL A 123 -21.93 7.31 -15.52
CA VAL A 123 -23.04 6.41 -15.89
C VAL A 123 -24.30 6.78 -15.13
N THR A 124 -24.20 7.03 -13.84
CA THR A 124 -25.33 7.42 -13.00
C THR A 124 -25.97 8.71 -13.48
N ARG A 125 -25.17 9.73 -13.83
CA ARG A 125 -25.67 10.99 -14.37
C ARG A 125 -26.36 10.80 -15.71
N GLU A 126 -25.75 10.02 -16.61
CA GLU A 126 -26.31 9.75 -17.94
C GLU A 126 -27.65 9.01 -17.85
N ILE A 127 -27.74 8.01 -16.97
CA ILE A 127 -28.99 7.29 -16.74
C ILE A 127 -30.06 8.22 -16.19
N SER A 128 -29.74 9.06 -15.22
CA SER A 128 -30.68 10.03 -14.64
C SER A 128 -31.18 11.04 -15.68
N GLN A 129 -30.28 11.55 -16.51
CA GLN A 129 -30.63 12.47 -17.58
C GLN A 129 -31.48 11.81 -18.65
N ALA A 130 -31.14 10.58 -19.05
CA ALA A 130 -31.91 9.83 -20.02
C ALA A 130 -33.32 9.54 -19.50
N SER A 131 -33.50 9.13 -18.26
CA SER A 131 -34.79 8.90 -17.64
C SER A 131 -35.59 10.17 -17.57
N PHE A 132 -34.97 11.29 -17.20
CA PHE A 132 -35.63 12.59 -17.15
C PHE A 132 -36.11 13.07 -18.55
N ARG A 133 -35.25 12.92 -19.55
CA ARG A 133 -35.58 13.24 -20.94
C ARG A 133 -36.75 12.40 -21.44
N SER A 134 -36.75 11.12 -21.17
CA SER A 134 -37.80 10.21 -21.56
C SER A 134 -39.15 10.61 -20.96
N LEU A 135 -39.17 11.02 -19.70
CA LEU A 135 -40.38 11.52 -19.04
C LEU A 135 -40.87 12.86 -19.62
N ALA A 136 -39.91 13.73 -19.96
CA ALA A 136 -40.25 15.03 -20.56
C ALA A 136 -40.75 14.91 -22.00
N GLU A 137 -40.38 13.88 -22.72
CA GLU A 137 -40.75 13.62 -24.11
C GLU A 137 -42.08 12.87 -24.26
N VAL A 138 -42.70 12.43 -23.17
CA VAL A 138 -44.03 11.79 -23.23
C VAL A 138 -45.04 12.85 -23.67
N PRO A 139 -45.64 12.75 -24.87
CA PRO A 139 -46.56 13.73 -25.34
C PRO A 139 -47.82 13.74 -24.48
N GLU A 140 -48.19 14.93 -24.03
CA GLU A 140 -49.49 15.13 -23.43
C GLU A 140 -50.58 14.85 -24.48
N GLY A 141 -51.61 14.10 -24.10
CA GLY A 141 -52.75 13.83 -24.99
C GLY A 141 -52.69 12.49 -25.71
N ARG A 142 -51.78 11.60 -25.40
CA ARG A 142 -51.83 10.21 -25.87
C ARG A 142 -52.76 9.29 -25.10
N CYS A 143 -53.59 9.84 -24.29
CA CYS A 143 -54.63 9.09 -23.60
C CYS A 143 -55.90 9.07 -24.49
N GLU A 144 -55.83 8.34 -25.57
CA GLU A 144 -57.03 8.08 -26.38
C GLU A 144 -57.54 6.70 -26.10
#